data_624d28d3957578fa5b15f79c0d63f04c
#
_entry.id   624d28d3957578fa5b15f79c0d63f04c
#
_cell.length_a   1.000
_cell.length_b   1.000
_cell.length_c   1.000
_cell.angle_alpha   90.00
_cell.angle_beta   90.00
_cell.angle_gamma   90.00
#
_symmetry.space_group_name_H-M   'P 1'
#
loop_
_entity.id
_entity.type
_entity.pdbx_description
1 polymer ?
#
loop_
_entity_poly.entity_id
_entity_poly.type
_entity_poly.pdbx_seq_one_letter_code
_entity_poly.pdbx_strand_id
1 'polypeptide(L)'
;MLALERRNLILEKLQTEKRVVVSELSQLYEVSEETIRRDLDKLEKEGLATKSYGGAVIKEDVSIDLPFNIRKNQNVSGKQKMAELAASCVKDGDHIFLDASTTAVFVAKALKEKERLTVITNSMEILLELSDVSGWNIISTGGVMKEGYLAFLGSRTEEAIRSYFVDKVIISCKALDHEWGIMESQEAFGTTKKAMIASGREKILVVDSTKFDQTAFSVAGKLRDIDVIVTDRKPSDKWLAHFADEGVECRYPGMQS
;
A
#
# COMPACT_ATOMS: atom_id res chain seq x y z
N MET A 1 23.89 12.90 5.56
CA MET A 1 22.49 12.42 5.44
C MET A 1 21.59 13.56 5.03
N LEU A 2 20.73 13.34 4.03
CA LEU A 2 19.76 14.36 3.58
C LEU A 2 18.65 14.58 4.62
N ALA A 3 18.10 15.80 4.68
CA ALA A 3 17.05 16.12 5.67
C ALA A 3 15.77 15.28 5.50
N LEU A 4 15.40 14.93 4.27
CA LEU A 4 14.24 14.07 3.99
C LEU A 4 14.49 12.64 4.49
N GLU A 5 15.66 12.10 4.21
CA GLU A 5 16.07 10.76 4.66
C GLU A 5 16.07 10.67 6.19
N ARG A 6 16.65 11.67 6.86
CA ARG A 6 16.67 11.73 8.33
C ARG A 6 15.27 11.78 8.93
N ARG A 7 14.36 12.60 8.39
CA ARG A 7 12.96 12.65 8.85
C ARG A 7 12.25 11.31 8.70
N ASN A 8 12.49 10.59 7.61
CA ASN A 8 11.94 9.25 7.41
C ASN A 8 12.44 8.29 8.50
N LEU A 9 13.74 8.29 8.80
CA LEU A 9 14.31 7.47 9.86
C LEU A 9 13.79 7.84 11.26
N ILE A 10 13.62 9.14 11.54
CA ILE A 10 12.98 9.60 12.78
C ILE A 10 11.55 9.08 12.88
N LEU A 11 10.80 9.14 11.80
CA LEU A 11 9.40 8.67 11.78
C LEU A 11 9.32 7.14 11.91
N GLU A 12 10.23 6.38 11.30
CA GLU A 12 10.35 4.93 11.51
C GLU A 12 10.59 4.59 12.98
N LYS A 13 11.54 5.32 13.62
CA LYS A 13 11.82 5.15 15.05
C LYS A 13 10.62 5.51 15.91
N LEU A 14 9.90 6.60 15.60
CA LEU A 14 8.65 6.96 16.25
C LEU A 14 7.56 5.88 16.12
N GLN A 15 7.44 5.23 14.96
CA GLN A 15 6.49 4.15 14.74
C GLN A 15 6.80 2.93 15.62
N THR A 16 8.09 2.61 15.78
CA THR A 16 8.55 1.44 16.51
C THR A 16 8.55 1.68 18.03
N GLU A 17 9.09 2.82 18.48
CA GLU A 17 9.33 3.13 19.89
C GLU A 17 8.24 3.99 20.53
N LYS A 18 7.27 4.48 19.70
CA LYS A 18 6.16 5.35 20.11
C LYS A 18 6.59 6.76 20.56
N ARG A 19 7.84 6.94 20.92
CA ARG A 19 8.44 8.23 21.32
C ARG A 19 9.90 8.30 20.86
N VAL A 20 10.40 9.53 20.71
CA VAL A 20 11.82 9.81 20.46
C VAL A 20 12.29 11.01 21.31
N VAL A 21 13.59 11.03 21.61
CA VAL A 21 14.24 12.10 22.41
C VAL A 21 15.21 12.85 21.51
N VAL A 22 15.18 14.21 21.56
CA VAL A 22 16.02 15.06 20.70
C VAL A 22 17.50 14.80 20.87
N SER A 23 18.00 14.63 22.10
CA SER A 23 19.42 14.40 22.37
C SER A 23 19.90 13.04 21.83
N GLU A 24 19.07 11.99 21.94
CA GLU A 24 19.37 10.67 21.40
C GLU A 24 19.43 10.68 19.86
N LEU A 25 18.46 11.35 19.21
CA LEU A 25 18.45 11.49 17.76
C LEU A 25 19.61 12.35 17.25
N SER A 26 19.99 13.40 18.00
CA SER A 26 21.13 14.25 17.68
C SER A 26 22.43 13.44 17.65
N GLN A 27 22.63 12.57 18.64
CA GLN A 27 23.79 11.66 18.70
C GLN A 27 23.73 10.59 17.61
N LEU A 28 22.56 9.95 17.42
CA LEU A 28 22.38 8.86 16.47
C LEU A 28 22.64 9.30 15.01
N TYR A 29 22.19 10.51 14.65
CA TYR A 29 22.30 11.02 13.28
C TYR A 29 23.47 12.02 13.09
N GLU A 30 24.27 12.27 14.11
CA GLU A 30 25.44 13.16 14.10
C GLU A 30 25.09 14.58 13.60
N VAL A 31 23.98 15.12 14.08
CA VAL A 31 23.51 16.49 13.77
C VAL A 31 23.18 17.25 15.04
N SER A 32 23.10 18.60 14.97
CA SER A 32 22.73 19.40 16.12
C SER A 32 21.29 19.12 16.60
N GLU A 33 21.03 19.28 17.90
CA GLU A 33 19.68 19.17 18.45
C GLU A 33 18.69 20.16 17.78
N GLU A 34 19.17 21.32 17.38
CA GLU A 34 18.36 22.29 16.64
C GLU A 34 17.90 21.75 15.28
N THR A 35 18.76 20.98 14.60
CA THR A 35 18.40 20.28 13.35
C THR A 35 17.31 19.25 13.60
N ILE A 36 17.43 18.45 14.67
CA ILE A 36 16.40 17.50 15.07
C ILE A 36 15.07 18.20 15.41
N ARG A 37 15.12 19.32 16.17
CA ARG A 37 13.90 20.08 16.49
C ARG A 37 13.19 20.56 15.25
N ARG A 38 13.91 21.04 14.22
CA ARG A 38 13.34 21.44 12.93
C ARG A 38 12.74 20.27 12.16
N ASP A 39 13.35 19.09 12.23
CA ASP A 39 12.78 17.88 11.62
C ASP A 39 11.50 17.46 12.33
N LEU A 40 11.48 17.47 13.66
CA LEU A 40 10.28 17.20 14.46
C LEU A 40 9.18 18.25 14.24
N ASP A 41 9.52 19.53 14.06
CA ASP A 41 8.57 20.60 13.71
C ASP A 41 7.87 20.33 12.36
N LYS A 42 8.60 19.77 11.39
CA LYS A 42 8.02 19.38 10.10
C LYS A 42 7.10 18.19 10.25
N LEU A 43 7.53 17.14 10.96
CA LEU A 43 6.70 15.96 11.22
C LEU A 43 5.41 16.33 11.99
N GLU A 44 5.47 17.29 12.92
CA GLU A 44 4.30 17.80 13.63
C GLU A 44 3.35 18.56 12.70
N LYS A 45 3.89 19.46 11.84
CA LYS A 45 3.09 20.20 10.83
C LYS A 45 2.42 19.26 9.82
N GLU A 46 3.06 18.14 9.51
CA GLU A 46 2.52 17.10 8.65
C GLU A 46 1.54 16.17 9.41
N GLY A 47 1.31 16.40 10.71
CA GLY A 47 0.43 15.62 11.57
C GLY A 47 0.97 14.25 11.96
N LEU A 48 2.23 13.94 11.64
CA LEU A 48 2.85 12.61 11.81
C LEU A 48 3.38 12.37 13.23
N ALA A 49 3.59 13.44 14.00
CA ALA A 49 4.07 13.39 15.37
C ALA A 49 3.43 14.51 16.19
N THR A 50 3.47 14.39 17.52
CA THR A 50 3.15 15.46 18.47
C THR A 50 4.40 15.73 19.29
N LYS A 51 4.86 16.97 19.30
CA LYS A 51 6.01 17.39 20.11
C LYS A 51 5.71 17.28 21.60
N SER A 52 6.70 16.83 22.34
CA SER A 52 6.70 16.76 23.78
C SER A 52 7.96 17.40 24.34
N TYR A 53 8.02 17.57 25.68
CA TYR A 53 9.21 18.15 26.30
C TYR A 53 10.45 17.28 26.00
N GLY A 54 11.41 17.84 25.25
CA GLY A 54 12.65 17.19 24.87
C GLY A 54 12.57 16.14 23.75
N GLY A 55 11.41 16.00 23.05
CA GLY A 55 11.26 15.01 22.00
C GLY A 55 9.93 15.08 21.24
N ALA A 56 9.46 13.95 20.76
CA ALA A 56 8.15 13.79 20.17
C ALA A 56 7.57 12.40 20.46
N VAL A 57 6.24 12.31 20.41
CA VAL A 57 5.48 11.06 20.45
C VAL A 57 4.75 10.86 19.13
N ILE A 58 4.51 9.59 18.76
CA ILE A 58 3.71 9.32 17.59
C ILE A 58 2.28 9.79 17.81
N LYS A 59 1.69 10.37 16.79
CA LYS A 59 0.25 10.60 16.78
C LYS A 59 -0.43 9.32 16.31
N GLU A 60 -1.07 8.60 17.22
CA GLU A 60 -1.87 7.39 16.89
C GLU A 60 -3.21 7.81 16.28
N ASP A 61 -3.17 8.36 15.07
CA ASP A 61 -4.36 8.69 14.32
C ASP A 61 -4.38 7.85 13.05
N VAL A 62 -5.36 6.96 12.94
CA VAL A 62 -5.55 6.05 11.78
C VAL A 62 -5.75 6.84 10.48
N SER A 63 -6.20 8.10 10.58
CA SER A 63 -6.40 8.99 9.43
C SER A 63 -5.08 9.45 8.78
N ILE A 64 -3.95 9.33 9.48
CA ILE A 64 -2.66 9.83 8.98
C ILE A 64 -2.13 8.92 7.88
N ASP A 65 -1.87 9.50 6.75
CA ASP A 65 -1.24 8.84 5.62
C ASP A 65 0.28 8.92 5.72
N LEU A 66 0.88 7.83 6.17
CA LEU A 66 2.33 7.72 6.28
C LEU A 66 2.98 7.75 4.88
N PRO A 67 4.16 8.40 4.73
CA PRO A 67 4.92 8.36 3.49
C PRO A 67 5.16 6.93 2.98
N PHE A 68 5.26 6.78 1.65
CA PHE A 68 5.41 5.48 0.99
C PHE A 68 6.57 4.65 1.57
N ASN A 69 7.74 5.26 1.79
CA ASN A 69 8.92 4.56 2.32
C ASN A 69 8.69 3.98 3.71
N ILE A 70 7.98 4.72 4.58
CA ILE A 70 7.62 4.23 5.92
C ILE A 70 6.65 3.06 5.80
N ARG A 71 5.59 3.19 5.00
CA ARG A 71 4.62 2.11 4.78
C ARG A 71 5.28 0.88 4.15
N LYS A 72 6.27 1.04 3.27
CA LYS A 72 7.01 -0.05 2.62
C LYS A 72 7.71 -0.93 3.66
N ASN A 73 8.28 -0.32 4.69
CA ASN A 73 9.04 -1.00 5.75
C ASN A 73 8.17 -1.56 6.89
N GLN A 74 6.87 -1.25 6.92
CA GLN A 74 5.94 -1.81 7.90
C GLN A 74 5.47 -3.20 7.48
N ASN A 75 5.35 -4.14 8.43
CA ASN A 75 4.85 -5.50 8.24
C ASN A 75 5.45 -6.21 6.99
N VAL A 76 6.78 -6.11 6.82
CA VAL A 76 7.48 -6.68 5.65
C VAL A 76 7.22 -8.17 5.51
N SER A 77 7.32 -8.94 6.61
CA SER A 77 7.05 -10.38 6.59
C SER A 77 5.62 -10.71 6.18
N GLY A 78 4.63 -9.94 6.67
CA GLY A 78 3.24 -10.10 6.26
C GLY A 78 3.05 -9.82 4.77
N LYS A 79 3.65 -8.74 4.25
CA LYS A 79 3.58 -8.40 2.83
C LYS A 79 4.24 -9.46 1.94
N GLN A 80 5.37 -10.06 2.38
CA GLN A 80 6.00 -11.16 1.64
C GLN A 80 5.09 -12.37 1.53
N LYS A 81 4.49 -12.82 2.64
CA LYS A 81 3.56 -13.95 2.65
C LYS A 81 2.32 -13.70 1.78
N MET A 82 1.74 -12.50 1.88
CA MET A 82 0.61 -12.12 1.03
C MET A 82 1.00 -12.06 -0.45
N ALA A 83 2.20 -11.57 -0.76
CA ALA A 83 2.70 -11.46 -2.12
C ALA A 83 2.86 -12.84 -2.78
N GLU A 84 3.39 -13.84 -2.06
CA GLU A 84 3.50 -15.23 -2.54
C GLU A 84 2.12 -15.83 -2.83
N LEU A 85 1.15 -15.63 -1.93
CA LEU A 85 -0.23 -16.09 -2.14
C LEU A 85 -0.90 -15.37 -3.32
N ALA A 86 -0.73 -14.06 -3.46
CA ALA A 86 -1.28 -13.31 -4.59
C ALA A 86 -0.61 -13.72 -5.92
N ALA A 87 0.71 -13.94 -5.93
CA ALA A 87 1.44 -14.42 -7.11
C ALA A 87 1.01 -15.81 -7.54
N SER A 88 0.55 -16.68 -6.63
CA SER A 88 0.00 -18.00 -6.96
C SER A 88 -1.31 -17.92 -7.76
N CYS A 89 -2.02 -16.79 -7.69
CA CYS A 89 -3.22 -16.55 -8.49
C CYS A 89 -2.91 -16.17 -9.95
N VAL A 90 -1.68 -15.77 -10.25
CA VAL A 90 -1.26 -15.27 -11.58
C VAL A 90 -0.62 -16.40 -12.38
N LYS A 91 -0.99 -16.47 -13.67
CA LYS A 91 -0.44 -17.42 -14.64
C LYS A 91 0.51 -16.71 -15.60
N ASP A 92 1.41 -17.49 -16.22
CA ASP A 92 2.25 -17.00 -17.29
C ASP A 92 1.40 -16.47 -18.45
N GLY A 93 1.79 -15.33 -18.98
CA GLY A 93 1.07 -14.66 -20.06
C GLY A 93 -0.10 -13.79 -19.62
N ASP A 94 -0.47 -13.75 -18.33
CA ASP A 94 -1.56 -12.89 -17.85
C ASP A 94 -1.27 -11.39 -18.08
N HIS A 95 -2.34 -10.64 -18.33
CA HIS A 95 -2.35 -9.18 -18.28
C HIS A 95 -2.84 -8.77 -16.90
N ILE A 96 -2.08 -7.93 -16.18
CA ILE A 96 -2.40 -7.59 -14.81
C ILE A 96 -2.33 -6.09 -14.53
N PHE A 97 -3.24 -5.59 -13.68
CA PHE A 97 -3.07 -4.32 -13.00
C PHE A 97 -2.41 -4.51 -11.64
N LEU A 98 -1.41 -3.68 -11.33
CA LEU A 98 -0.85 -3.51 -9.99
C LEU A 98 -1.03 -2.05 -9.55
N ASP A 99 -1.66 -1.83 -8.40
CA ASP A 99 -1.85 -0.49 -7.86
C ASP A 99 -0.56 0.10 -7.25
N ALA A 100 -0.59 1.38 -6.89
CA ALA A 100 0.55 2.06 -6.28
C ALA A 100 0.66 1.84 -4.76
N SER A 101 0.23 0.70 -4.25
CA SER A 101 0.40 0.34 -2.84
C SER A 101 1.79 -0.24 -2.57
N THR A 102 2.25 -0.11 -1.32
CA THR A 102 3.49 -0.77 -0.90
C THR A 102 3.37 -2.29 -0.92
N THR A 103 2.17 -2.83 -0.72
CA THR A 103 1.90 -4.27 -0.80
C THR A 103 2.05 -4.78 -2.24
N ALA A 104 1.54 -4.03 -3.23
CA ALA A 104 1.67 -4.39 -4.64
C ALA A 104 3.13 -4.42 -5.12
N VAL A 105 4.03 -3.64 -4.51
CA VAL A 105 5.48 -3.76 -4.79
C VAL A 105 6.02 -5.12 -4.39
N PHE A 106 5.59 -5.69 -3.26
CA PHE A 106 5.98 -7.05 -2.86
C PHE A 106 5.38 -8.09 -3.80
N VAL A 107 4.14 -7.89 -4.26
CA VAL A 107 3.53 -8.76 -5.29
C VAL A 107 4.34 -8.69 -6.58
N ALA A 108 4.71 -7.50 -7.05
CA ALA A 108 5.55 -7.34 -8.24
C ALA A 108 6.87 -8.12 -8.13
N LYS A 109 7.51 -8.10 -6.95
CA LYS A 109 8.73 -8.90 -6.67
C LYS A 109 8.47 -10.40 -6.75
N ALA A 110 7.39 -10.89 -6.14
CA ALA A 110 7.04 -12.30 -6.13
C ALA A 110 6.64 -12.82 -7.53
N LEU A 111 6.17 -11.92 -8.40
CA LEU A 111 5.81 -12.27 -9.78
C LEU A 111 7.03 -12.46 -10.71
N LYS A 112 8.25 -12.06 -10.33
CA LYS A 112 9.45 -12.18 -11.20
C LYS A 112 9.77 -13.62 -11.63
N GLU A 113 9.21 -14.61 -10.93
CA GLU A 113 9.31 -16.04 -11.32
C GLU A 113 8.32 -16.44 -12.46
N LYS A 114 7.44 -15.53 -12.89
CA LYS A 114 6.49 -15.75 -13.98
C LYS A 114 7.05 -15.31 -15.32
N GLU A 115 6.48 -15.82 -16.39
CA GLU A 115 6.91 -15.54 -17.75
C GLU A 115 5.86 -14.75 -18.55
N ARG A 116 6.33 -13.87 -19.43
CA ARG A 116 5.53 -13.19 -20.46
C ARG A 116 4.34 -12.37 -19.91
N LEU A 117 4.44 -11.82 -18.71
CA LEU A 117 3.38 -10.97 -18.18
C LEU A 117 3.31 -9.62 -18.90
N THR A 118 2.11 -9.07 -18.96
CA THR A 118 1.90 -7.65 -19.23
C THR A 118 1.43 -6.99 -17.95
N VAL A 119 2.24 -6.08 -17.39
CA VAL A 119 1.94 -5.37 -16.15
C VAL A 119 1.60 -3.92 -16.45
N ILE A 120 0.41 -3.48 -16.06
CA ILE A 120 -0.04 -2.10 -16.13
C ILE A 120 -0.07 -1.54 -14.71
N THR A 121 0.60 -0.42 -14.47
CA THR A 121 0.68 0.15 -13.13
C THR A 121 0.70 1.68 -13.13
N ASN A 122 0.15 2.26 -12.08
CA ASN A 122 0.28 3.68 -11.75
C ASN A 122 1.35 3.94 -10.68
N SER A 123 2.23 2.95 -10.40
CA SER A 123 3.28 3.03 -9.40
C SER A 123 4.65 3.29 -10.02
N MET A 124 5.30 4.39 -9.67
CA MET A 124 6.70 4.63 -10.04
C MET A 124 7.62 3.55 -9.48
N GLU A 125 7.40 3.12 -8.24
CA GLU A 125 8.22 2.10 -7.58
C GLU A 125 8.14 0.74 -8.28
N ILE A 126 6.94 0.34 -8.73
CA ILE A 126 6.77 -0.92 -9.49
C ILE A 126 7.43 -0.82 -10.86
N LEU A 127 7.34 0.33 -11.54
CA LEU A 127 8.05 0.55 -12.80
C LEU A 127 9.56 0.38 -12.63
N LEU A 128 10.14 0.95 -11.58
CA LEU A 128 11.56 0.80 -11.26
C LEU A 128 11.90 -0.65 -10.89
N GLU A 129 11.09 -1.29 -10.06
CA GLU A 129 11.31 -2.67 -9.61
C GLU A 129 11.31 -3.69 -10.76
N LEU A 130 10.51 -3.44 -11.79
CA LEU A 130 10.34 -4.34 -12.93
C LEU A 130 11.12 -3.93 -14.18
N SER A 131 11.89 -2.83 -14.12
CA SER A 131 12.58 -2.26 -15.29
C SER A 131 13.64 -3.18 -15.91
N ASP A 132 14.16 -4.12 -15.16
CA ASP A 132 15.18 -5.10 -15.55
C ASP A 132 14.61 -6.49 -15.93
N VAL A 133 13.29 -6.68 -15.83
CA VAL A 133 12.65 -7.97 -16.13
C VAL A 133 12.52 -8.16 -17.64
N SER A 134 13.16 -9.22 -18.15
CA SER A 134 13.12 -9.56 -19.58
C SER A 134 11.86 -10.32 -19.97
N GLY A 135 11.35 -10.09 -21.18
CA GLY A 135 10.21 -10.83 -21.72
C GLY A 135 8.84 -10.41 -21.22
N TRP A 136 8.75 -9.32 -20.43
CA TRP A 136 7.50 -8.72 -19.99
C TRP A 136 7.21 -7.40 -20.71
N ASN A 137 5.93 -7.04 -20.79
CA ASN A 137 5.50 -5.70 -21.17
C ASN A 137 5.15 -4.91 -19.91
N ILE A 138 5.88 -3.82 -19.65
CA ILE A 138 5.60 -2.96 -18.49
C ILE A 138 5.01 -1.65 -19.01
N ILE A 139 3.77 -1.36 -18.61
CA ILE A 139 3.01 -0.21 -19.08
C ILE A 139 2.75 0.73 -17.91
N SER A 140 3.20 1.98 -18.03
CA SER A 140 2.83 3.05 -17.11
C SER A 140 1.51 3.67 -17.54
N THR A 141 0.59 3.91 -16.58
CA THR A 141 -0.62 4.68 -16.85
C THR A 141 -0.34 6.16 -17.12
N GLY A 142 0.85 6.65 -16.73
CA GLY A 142 1.11 8.08 -16.69
C GLY A 142 0.17 8.82 -15.72
N GLY A 143 0.16 10.15 -15.80
CA GLY A 143 -0.65 11.01 -14.94
C GLY A 143 0.19 11.99 -14.12
N VAL A 144 -0.41 12.55 -13.06
CA VAL A 144 0.26 13.48 -12.15
C VAL A 144 0.88 12.70 -10.99
N MET A 145 2.18 12.87 -10.78
CA MET A 145 2.89 12.26 -9.65
C MET A 145 2.40 12.84 -8.33
N LYS A 146 1.88 11.99 -7.45
CA LYS A 146 1.49 12.39 -6.10
C LYS A 146 2.70 12.38 -5.17
N GLU A 147 3.05 13.54 -4.63
CA GLU A 147 4.14 13.67 -3.67
C GLU A 147 3.95 12.74 -2.46
N GLY A 148 5.02 12.08 -2.02
CA GLY A 148 5.03 11.17 -0.87
C GLY A 148 4.46 9.77 -1.13
N TYR A 149 3.87 9.51 -2.31
CA TYR A 149 3.21 8.22 -2.62
C TYR A 149 3.86 7.42 -3.74
N LEU A 150 4.71 8.02 -4.57
CA LEU A 150 5.28 7.41 -5.78
C LEU A 150 4.19 6.84 -6.70
N ALA A 151 3.06 7.54 -6.78
CA ALA A 151 1.86 7.14 -7.52
C ALA A 151 1.48 8.19 -8.56
N PHE A 152 1.12 7.74 -9.76
CA PHE A 152 0.46 8.57 -10.76
C PHE A 152 -1.04 8.55 -10.54
N LEU A 153 -1.68 9.72 -10.56
CA LEU A 153 -3.11 9.90 -10.32
C LEU A 153 -3.71 10.93 -11.31
N GLY A 154 -5.03 11.04 -11.30
CA GLY A 154 -5.80 12.00 -12.07
C GLY A 154 -6.45 11.40 -13.32
N SER A 155 -7.20 12.25 -14.06
CA SER A 155 -8.03 11.83 -15.18
C SER A 155 -7.27 11.04 -16.24
N ARG A 156 -6.04 11.44 -16.58
CA ARG A 156 -5.19 10.71 -17.54
C ARG A 156 -4.86 9.30 -17.08
N THR A 157 -4.59 9.11 -15.78
CA THR A 157 -4.36 7.79 -15.19
C THR A 157 -5.62 6.93 -15.31
N GLU A 158 -6.77 7.48 -14.99
CA GLU A 158 -8.06 6.78 -15.06
C GLU A 158 -8.46 6.44 -16.51
N GLU A 159 -8.26 7.36 -17.45
CA GLU A 159 -8.47 7.13 -18.89
C GLU A 159 -7.58 6.00 -19.41
N ALA A 160 -6.29 6.02 -19.04
CA ALA A 160 -5.36 4.95 -19.40
C ALA A 160 -5.81 3.60 -18.83
N ILE A 161 -6.24 3.54 -17.57
CA ILE A 161 -6.76 2.30 -16.95
C ILE A 161 -7.98 1.80 -17.73
N ARG A 162 -8.95 2.66 -18.00
CA ARG A 162 -10.21 2.30 -18.72
C ARG A 162 -9.98 1.87 -20.17
N SER A 163 -8.81 2.15 -20.77
CA SER A 163 -8.48 1.71 -22.12
C SER A 163 -8.02 0.25 -22.20
N TYR A 164 -7.87 -0.42 -21.06
CA TYR A 164 -7.47 -1.83 -20.98
C TYR A 164 -8.53 -2.67 -20.26
N PHE A 165 -8.54 -3.96 -20.56
CA PHE A 165 -9.25 -4.97 -19.77
C PHE A 165 -8.30 -6.13 -19.52
N VAL A 166 -8.00 -6.39 -18.24
CA VAL A 166 -6.95 -7.33 -17.85
C VAL A 166 -7.50 -8.62 -17.25
N ASP A 167 -6.66 -9.66 -17.19
CA ASP A 167 -7.02 -10.93 -16.56
C ASP A 167 -7.11 -10.80 -15.04
N LYS A 168 -6.18 -10.05 -14.42
CA LYS A 168 -6.12 -9.88 -12.98
C LYS A 168 -5.94 -8.41 -12.59
N VAL A 169 -6.70 -7.99 -11.59
CA VAL A 169 -6.50 -6.71 -10.89
C VAL A 169 -6.00 -7.01 -9.49
N ILE A 170 -4.82 -6.55 -9.13
CA ILE A 170 -4.25 -6.76 -7.80
C ILE A 170 -4.08 -5.39 -7.16
N ILE A 171 -4.86 -5.14 -6.13
CA ILE A 171 -4.91 -3.87 -5.39
C ILE A 171 -4.80 -4.09 -3.90
N SER A 172 -4.45 -3.04 -3.18
CA SER A 172 -4.55 -2.97 -1.71
C SER A 172 -5.47 -1.84 -1.30
N CYS A 173 -5.66 -1.60 0.00
CA CYS A 173 -6.45 -0.48 0.49
C CYS A 173 -5.87 0.14 1.77
N LYS A 174 -6.38 1.31 2.12
CA LYS A 174 -6.08 1.98 3.39
C LYS A 174 -6.85 1.35 4.55
N ALA A 175 -8.10 0.99 4.33
CA ALA A 175 -9.00 0.46 5.33
C ALA A 175 -10.03 -0.50 4.71
N LEU A 176 -10.51 -1.46 5.49
CA LEU A 176 -11.53 -2.43 5.12
C LEU A 176 -12.58 -2.49 6.22
N ASP A 177 -13.81 -2.17 5.86
CA ASP A 177 -14.96 -2.07 6.76
C ASP A 177 -16.13 -2.94 6.26
N HIS A 178 -16.93 -3.47 7.19
CA HIS A 178 -18.07 -4.35 6.86
C HIS A 178 -19.15 -3.65 6.05
N GLU A 179 -19.42 -2.39 6.36
CA GLU A 179 -20.49 -1.61 5.72
C GLU A 179 -19.98 -0.84 4.50
N TRP A 180 -18.82 -0.16 4.67
CA TRP A 180 -18.28 0.72 3.64
C TRP A 180 -17.44 -0.02 2.60
N GLY A 181 -16.90 -1.20 2.93
CA GLY A 181 -16.08 -2.01 2.03
C GLY A 181 -14.63 -1.50 1.97
N ILE A 182 -14.13 -1.35 0.75
CA ILE A 182 -12.73 -0.98 0.46
C ILE A 182 -12.61 0.54 0.46
N MET A 183 -11.72 1.07 1.30
CA MET A 183 -11.61 2.50 1.52
C MET A 183 -10.18 3.03 1.36
N GLU A 184 -10.10 4.29 0.96
CA GLU A 184 -8.86 5.04 0.73
C GLU A 184 -8.84 6.36 1.50
N SER A 185 -7.64 6.86 1.80
CA SER A 185 -7.46 8.12 2.53
C SER A 185 -7.80 9.36 1.70
N GLN A 186 -7.77 9.28 0.37
CA GLN A 186 -8.02 10.39 -0.55
C GLN A 186 -8.87 9.91 -1.72
N GLU A 187 -9.74 10.79 -2.21
CA GLU A 187 -10.64 10.52 -3.33
C GLU A 187 -9.91 10.06 -4.60
N ALA A 188 -8.78 10.69 -4.93
CA ALA A 188 -8.02 10.35 -6.13
C ALA A 188 -7.52 8.89 -6.14
N PHE A 189 -7.15 8.32 -4.98
CA PHE A 189 -6.81 6.89 -4.87
C PHE A 189 -8.06 6.02 -5.02
N GLY A 190 -9.17 6.42 -4.38
CA GLY A 190 -10.44 5.71 -4.50
C GLY A 190 -10.93 5.64 -5.94
N THR A 191 -10.91 6.76 -6.67
CA THR A 191 -11.34 6.85 -8.07
C THR A 191 -10.46 6.00 -8.99
N THR A 192 -9.15 6.06 -8.80
CA THR A 192 -8.20 5.23 -9.56
C THR A 192 -8.46 3.73 -9.34
N LYS A 193 -8.70 3.31 -8.10
CA LYS A 193 -9.00 1.89 -7.79
C LYS A 193 -10.36 1.44 -8.33
N LYS A 194 -11.38 2.31 -8.29
CA LYS A 194 -12.67 2.04 -8.95
C LYS A 194 -12.46 1.76 -10.44
N ALA A 195 -11.62 2.54 -11.12
CA ALA A 195 -11.31 2.31 -12.52
C ALA A 195 -10.60 0.96 -12.73
N MET A 196 -9.64 0.60 -11.88
CA MET A 196 -8.95 -0.71 -11.96
C MET A 196 -9.92 -1.88 -11.73
N ILE A 197 -10.74 -1.83 -10.67
CA ILE A 197 -11.74 -2.86 -10.36
C ILE A 197 -12.68 -3.10 -11.55
N ALA A 198 -13.13 -2.02 -12.20
CA ALA A 198 -14.01 -2.11 -13.36
C ALA A 198 -13.33 -2.62 -14.64
N SER A 199 -12.00 -2.64 -14.68
CA SER A 199 -11.21 -2.93 -15.89
C SER A 199 -10.51 -4.30 -15.86
N GLY A 200 -11.00 -5.25 -15.07
CA GLY A 200 -10.42 -6.60 -15.02
C GLY A 200 -11.40 -7.70 -14.71
N ARG A 201 -11.00 -8.92 -15.09
CA ARG A 201 -11.83 -10.12 -14.94
C ARG A 201 -11.87 -10.62 -13.51
N GLU A 202 -10.71 -10.85 -12.89
CA GLU A 202 -10.58 -11.31 -11.51
C GLU A 202 -9.90 -10.23 -10.66
N LYS A 203 -10.54 -9.84 -9.56
CA LYS A 203 -10.10 -8.76 -8.68
C LYS A 203 -9.60 -9.36 -7.38
N ILE A 204 -8.33 -9.12 -7.07
CA ILE A 204 -7.60 -9.62 -5.91
C ILE A 204 -7.27 -8.44 -5.00
N LEU A 205 -7.85 -8.42 -3.81
CA LEU A 205 -7.53 -7.45 -2.78
C LEU A 205 -6.46 -8.04 -1.84
N VAL A 206 -5.27 -7.43 -1.81
CA VAL A 206 -4.17 -7.86 -0.93
C VAL A 206 -4.08 -6.89 0.24
N VAL A 207 -4.52 -7.33 1.42
CA VAL A 207 -4.74 -6.45 2.56
C VAL A 207 -4.27 -7.09 3.87
N ASP A 208 -3.39 -6.41 4.61
CA ASP A 208 -2.94 -6.90 5.91
C ASP A 208 -4.00 -6.70 6.99
N SER A 209 -3.90 -7.54 8.03
CA SER A 209 -4.87 -7.61 9.13
C SER A 209 -5.04 -6.33 9.94
N THR A 210 -4.13 -5.36 9.82
CA THR A 210 -4.26 -4.07 10.50
C THR A 210 -5.28 -3.13 9.84
N LYS A 211 -5.76 -3.49 8.66
CA LYS A 211 -6.71 -2.69 7.88
C LYS A 211 -8.17 -3.08 8.10
N PHE A 212 -8.40 -4.24 8.71
CA PHE A 212 -9.73 -4.72 9.04
C PHE A 212 -10.35 -3.89 10.17
N ASP A 213 -11.66 -3.72 10.13
CA ASP A 213 -12.44 -2.93 11.10
C ASP A 213 -11.96 -1.46 11.19
N GLN A 214 -11.43 -0.94 10.08
CA GLN A 214 -10.99 0.43 9.93
C GLN A 214 -11.80 1.14 8.86
N THR A 215 -12.00 2.44 9.04
CA THR A 215 -12.62 3.31 8.04
C THR A 215 -11.62 4.34 7.52
N ALA A 216 -11.86 4.85 6.31
CA ALA A 216 -11.09 5.94 5.72
C ALA A 216 -12.02 6.88 4.95
N PHE A 217 -11.47 7.94 4.36
CA PHE A 217 -12.27 9.04 3.82
C PHE A 217 -13.09 8.68 2.57
N SER A 218 -12.55 7.88 1.65
CA SER A 218 -13.14 7.64 0.33
C SER A 218 -13.38 6.15 0.08
N VAL A 219 -14.57 5.80 -0.40
CA VAL A 219 -14.91 4.43 -0.80
C VAL A 219 -14.34 4.14 -2.19
N ALA A 220 -13.57 3.07 -2.32
CA ALA A 220 -12.98 2.57 -3.57
C ALA A 220 -13.78 1.42 -4.21
N GLY A 221 -14.54 0.66 -3.43
CA GLY A 221 -15.36 -0.46 -3.89
C GLY A 221 -16.07 -1.15 -2.73
N LYS A 222 -16.94 -2.09 -3.05
CA LYS A 222 -17.58 -2.98 -2.08
C LYS A 222 -16.89 -4.34 -2.09
N LEU A 223 -17.09 -5.14 -1.04
CA LEU A 223 -16.50 -6.50 -0.98
C LEU A 223 -16.96 -7.37 -2.16
N ARG A 224 -18.22 -7.34 -2.52
CA ARG A 224 -18.77 -8.08 -3.68
C ARG A 224 -18.16 -7.71 -5.04
N ASP A 225 -17.40 -6.61 -5.11
CA ASP A 225 -16.68 -6.22 -6.33
C ASP A 225 -15.33 -6.96 -6.44
N ILE A 226 -14.94 -7.75 -5.43
CA ILE A 226 -13.69 -8.49 -5.31
C ILE A 226 -13.97 -9.99 -5.37
N ASP A 227 -13.12 -10.72 -6.05
CA ASP A 227 -13.24 -12.17 -6.18
C ASP A 227 -12.39 -12.90 -5.11
N VAL A 228 -11.20 -12.36 -4.81
CA VAL A 228 -10.27 -12.98 -3.85
C VAL A 228 -9.70 -11.93 -2.89
N ILE A 229 -9.69 -12.24 -1.60
CA ILE A 229 -8.94 -11.50 -0.58
C ILE A 229 -7.73 -12.34 -0.16
N VAL A 230 -6.56 -11.70 -0.16
CA VAL A 230 -5.32 -12.25 0.36
C VAL A 230 -4.87 -11.45 1.58
N THR A 231 -4.67 -12.13 2.71
CA THR A 231 -4.27 -11.46 3.96
C THR A 231 -3.11 -12.17 4.66
N ASP A 232 -2.43 -11.48 5.59
CA ASP A 232 -1.20 -11.95 6.26
C ASP A 232 -1.43 -12.99 7.37
N ARG A 233 -2.66 -13.14 7.82
CA ARG A 233 -3.08 -14.13 8.84
C ARG A 233 -4.57 -14.42 8.72
N LYS A 234 -5.03 -15.51 9.37
CA LYS A 234 -6.45 -15.87 9.43
C LYS A 234 -7.28 -14.71 9.98
N PRO A 235 -8.30 -14.21 9.25
CA PRO A 235 -9.26 -13.22 9.74
C PRO A 235 -10.13 -13.78 10.88
N SER A 236 -10.84 -12.91 11.57
CA SER A 236 -11.86 -13.33 12.54
C SER A 236 -12.98 -14.12 11.86
N ASP A 237 -13.66 -14.99 12.62
CA ASP A 237 -14.78 -15.77 12.07
C ASP A 237 -15.91 -14.87 11.56
N LYS A 238 -16.09 -13.67 12.13
CA LYS A 238 -17.02 -12.64 11.63
C LYS A 238 -16.65 -12.19 10.22
N TRP A 239 -15.38 -11.94 9.96
CA TRP A 239 -14.91 -11.56 8.63
C TRP A 239 -14.99 -12.71 7.62
N LEU A 240 -14.66 -13.94 8.05
CA LEU A 240 -14.77 -15.12 7.17
C LEU A 240 -16.23 -15.37 6.77
N ALA A 241 -17.19 -15.22 7.69
CA ALA A 241 -18.61 -15.31 7.39
C ALA A 241 -19.03 -14.21 6.39
N HIS A 242 -18.59 -12.96 6.62
CA HIS A 242 -18.91 -11.86 5.72
C HIS A 242 -18.34 -12.05 4.31
N PHE A 243 -17.12 -12.57 4.17
CA PHE A 243 -16.56 -12.90 2.86
C PHE A 243 -17.38 -13.99 2.16
N ALA A 244 -17.80 -15.02 2.88
CA ALA A 244 -18.65 -16.06 2.33
C ALA A 244 -20.01 -15.52 1.87
N ASP A 245 -20.65 -14.64 2.64
CA ASP A 245 -21.93 -14.01 2.29
C ASP A 245 -21.81 -13.13 1.05
N GLU A 246 -20.69 -12.45 0.84
CA GLU A 246 -20.41 -11.62 -0.35
C GLU A 246 -19.81 -12.42 -1.52
N GLY A 247 -19.61 -13.73 -1.36
CA GLY A 247 -19.06 -14.62 -2.40
C GLY A 247 -17.56 -14.43 -2.67
N VAL A 248 -16.80 -13.94 -1.69
CA VAL A 248 -15.38 -13.64 -1.81
C VAL A 248 -14.54 -14.78 -1.25
N GLU A 249 -13.62 -15.30 -2.03
CA GLU A 249 -12.62 -16.26 -1.56
C GLU A 249 -11.59 -15.58 -0.66
N CYS A 250 -11.27 -16.17 0.49
CA CYS A 250 -10.25 -15.64 1.40
C CYS A 250 -9.04 -16.57 1.47
N ARG A 251 -7.84 -16.05 1.20
CA ARG A 251 -6.56 -16.79 1.29
C ARG A 251 -5.66 -16.17 2.34
N TYR A 252 -5.07 -17.01 3.19
CA TYR A 252 -4.13 -16.63 4.25
C TYR A 252 -3.10 -17.73 4.51
N PRO A 253 -1.92 -17.43 5.09
CA PRO A 253 -0.89 -18.44 5.37
C PRO A 253 -1.41 -19.55 6.28
N GLY A 254 -1.10 -20.81 5.93
CA GLY A 254 -1.53 -22.00 6.69
C GLY A 254 -2.95 -22.49 6.39
N MET A 255 -3.63 -21.92 5.41
CA MET A 255 -4.87 -22.47 4.89
C MET A 255 -4.56 -23.77 4.17
N GLN A 256 -5.20 -24.90 4.59
CA GLN A 256 -5.12 -26.16 3.84
C GLN A 256 -5.90 -25.98 2.53
N SER A 257 -5.24 -26.21 1.42
CA SER A 257 -5.81 -26.21 0.07
C SER A 257 -6.81 -27.37 -0.12
#